data_8054c152ed614e5607052c75396b5af1
#
_entry.id   8054c152ed614e5607052c75396b5af1
#
_cell.length_a   1.000
_cell.length_b   1.000
_cell.length_c   1.000
_cell.angle_alpha   90.00
_cell.angle_beta   90.00
_cell.angle_gamma   90.00
#
_symmetry.space_group_name_H-M   'P 1'
#
loop_
_entity.id
_entity.type
_entity.pdbx_description
1 polymer ?
#
loop_
_entity_poly.entity_id
_entity_poly.type
_entity_poly.pdbx_seq_one_letter_code
_entity_poly.pdbx_strand_id
1 'polypeptide(L)'
;MEVIVIGGGAAGLSGALTLARARRSVMVIDSGEPRNAPASGVHGFLSRDGMPPRDLVARGQEEVTRYGGSVMPGRVVSAERVDGLFEVTTEAGNRYRARRLLVATGLADELPAVPGLAERWGRDVLHCPYCHGWEIRDQPLGVLGTGPLSVHQALLFRQWTSRITLFPADRVEVTGDQREQLTARGIDVVAGAVAAVEVDKDRLTGIRLASGRVVEVMAVALSPRMRAGKVLLSLGLDPVEHPMGAGEHIEADATGRTAVPGVWVAGNVTDLTAQVVGAAAAGNVSAAAINADLVAEDTGIAVAALRRAQEGRGRVESQGL
;
A
#
# COMPACT_ATOMS: atom_id res chain seq x y z
N MET A 1 1.05 16.67 18.52
CA MET A 1 1.21 16.93 17.07
C MET A 1 -0.15 17.26 16.46
N GLU A 2 -0.20 17.96 15.32
CA GLU A 2 -1.47 18.08 14.59
C GLU A 2 -1.78 16.79 13.84
N VAL A 3 -0.78 16.20 13.19
CA VAL A 3 -0.96 14.96 12.41
C VAL A 3 0.13 13.94 12.73
N ILE A 4 -0.27 12.70 12.92
CA ILE A 4 0.64 11.54 12.85
C ILE A 4 0.32 10.76 11.57
N VAL A 5 1.36 10.44 10.82
CA VAL A 5 1.33 9.57 9.65
C VAL A 5 1.88 8.20 10.05
N ILE A 6 1.08 7.15 9.88
CA ILE A 6 1.46 5.77 10.20
C ILE A 6 1.89 5.07 8.91
N GLY A 7 3.19 4.84 8.75
CA GLY A 7 3.82 4.28 7.56
C GLY A 7 4.50 5.33 6.70
N GLY A 8 5.79 5.13 6.43
CA GLY A 8 6.68 6.02 5.66
C GLY A 8 6.97 5.51 4.24
N GLY A 9 6.01 4.84 3.61
CA GLY A 9 6.05 4.55 2.19
C GLY A 9 5.71 5.77 1.33
N ALA A 10 5.55 5.56 0.00
CA ALA A 10 5.26 6.64 -0.94
C ALA A 10 4.03 7.47 -0.57
N ALA A 11 2.94 6.83 -0.12
CA ALA A 11 1.73 7.52 0.31
C ALA A 11 1.97 8.36 1.57
N GLY A 12 2.55 7.76 2.61
CA GLY A 12 2.77 8.44 3.89
C GLY A 12 3.73 9.62 3.77
N LEU A 13 4.87 9.44 3.08
CA LEU A 13 5.85 10.51 2.90
C LEU A 13 5.31 11.65 2.02
N SER A 14 4.56 11.35 0.94
CA SER A 14 3.92 12.40 0.12
C SER A 14 2.87 13.18 0.92
N GLY A 15 2.09 12.47 1.75
CA GLY A 15 1.15 13.11 2.66
C GLY A 15 1.84 13.98 3.70
N ALA A 16 2.88 13.46 4.35
CA ALA A 16 3.65 14.19 5.34
C ALA A 16 4.34 15.44 4.75
N LEU A 17 4.91 15.31 3.54
CA LEU A 17 5.52 16.44 2.82
C LEU A 17 4.49 17.54 2.55
N THR A 18 3.29 17.17 2.10
CA THR A 18 2.20 18.13 1.84
C THR A 18 1.79 18.87 3.12
N LEU A 19 1.62 18.14 4.23
CA LEU A 19 1.28 18.73 5.53
C LEU A 19 2.40 19.62 6.08
N ALA A 20 3.66 19.17 6.01
CA ALA A 20 4.80 19.97 6.45
C ALA A 20 4.94 21.29 5.64
N ARG A 21 4.74 21.23 4.31
CA ARG A 21 4.72 22.42 3.46
C ARG A 21 3.53 23.35 3.77
N ALA A 22 2.40 22.80 4.25
CA ALA A 22 1.29 23.58 4.79
C ALA A 22 1.54 24.10 6.21
N ARG A 23 2.76 23.93 6.74
CA ARG A 23 3.21 24.37 8.08
C ARG A 23 2.47 23.68 9.24
N ARG A 24 1.91 22.47 9.00
CA ARG A 24 1.35 21.63 10.05
C ARG A 24 2.47 20.88 10.78
N SER A 25 2.33 20.73 12.09
CA SER A 25 3.22 19.86 12.87
C SER A 25 2.89 18.39 12.54
N VAL A 26 3.78 17.71 11.81
CA VAL A 26 3.60 16.35 11.32
C VAL A 26 4.73 15.44 11.77
N MET A 27 4.37 14.23 12.18
CA MET A 27 5.29 13.14 12.50
C MET A 27 4.92 11.91 11.69
N VAL A 28 5.90 11.33 11.00
CA VAL A 28 5.80 10.01 10.37
C VAL A 28 6.38 8.96 11.33
N ILE A 29 5.66 7.87 11.56
CA ILE A 29 6.20 6.69 12.27
C ILE A 29 6.27 5.56 11.27
N ASP A 30 7.48 5.05 10.99
CA ASP A 30 7.73 4.07 9.96
C ASP A 30 8.57 2.89 10.44
N SER A 31 8.16 1.67 10.07
CA SER A 31 8.90 0.44 10.43
C SER A 31 10.18 0.22 9.62
N GLY A 32 10.41 0.99 8.55
CA GLY A 32 11.56 0.83 7.68
C GLY A 32 11.48 -0.37 6.72
N GLU A 33 10.31 -0.97 6.58
CA GLU A 33 10.09 -2.18 5.76
C GLU A 33 9.09 -1.90 4.64
N PRO A 34 9.47 -1.17 3.57
CA PRO A 34 8.56 -0.92 2.47
C PRO A 34 8.27 -2.24 1.72
N ARG A 35 6.99 -2.46 1.37
CA ARG A 35 6.51 -3.67 0.68
C ARG A 35 7.34 -4.03 -0.55
N ASN A 36 7.81 -3.05 -1.30
CA ASN A 36 8.62 -3.22 -2.50
C ASN A 36 10.14 -3.25 -2.24
N ALA A 37 10.59 -3.33 -0.99
CA ALA A 37 12.02 -3.37 -0.65
C ALA A 37 12.83 -4.45 -1.37
N PRO A 38 12.27 -5.65 -1.71
CA PRO A 38 13.01 -6.68 -2.44
C PRO A 38 13.23 -6.34 -3.92
N ALA A 39 12.47 -5.40 -4.51
CA ALA A 39 12.61 -5.00 -5.90
C ALA A 39 13.90 -4.19 -6.13
N SER A 40 14.51 -4.36 -7.32
CA SER A 40 15.71 -3.64 -7.71
C SER A 40 15.45 -2.15 -8.01
N GLY A 41 14.25 -1.80 -8.48
CA GLY A 41 13.87 -0.43 -8.83
C GLY A 41 12.38 -0.18 -8.71
N VAL A 42 12.03 1.09 -8.59
CA VAL A 42 10.67 1.60 -8.76
C VAL A 42 10.49 2.02 -10.21
N HIS A 43 9.46 1.52 -10.88
CA HIS A 43 9.20 1.84 -12.28
C HIS A 43 7.87 2.59 -12.45
N GLY A 44 7.75 3.32 -13.57
CA GLY A 44 6.55 4.10 -13.88
C GLY A 44 6.38 5.37 -13.03
N PHE A 45 7.37 5.77 -12.25
CA PHE A 45 7.37 7.05 -11.55
C PHE A 45 8.25 8.05 -12.30
N LEU A 46 7.62 8.93 -13.07
CA LEU A 46 8.31 9.92 -13.89
C LEU A 46 9.40 10.65 -13.11
N SER A 47 10.59 10.75 -13.69
CA SER A 47 11.81 11.31 -13.10
C SER A 47 12.47 10.46 -11.98
N ARG A 48 11.87 9.34 -11.59
CA ARG A 48 12.39 8.39 -10.59
C ARG A 48 12.44 6.95 -11.09
N ASP A 49 12.23 6.75 -12.39
CA ASP A 49 12.25 5.41 -12.99
C ASP A 49 13.58 4.69 -12.73
N GLY A 50 13.52 3.43 -12.29
CA GLY A 50 14.68 2.63 -11.92
C GLY A 50 15.31 2.95 -10.57
N MET A 51 14.79 3.94 -9.81
CA MET A 51 15.34 4.28 -8.49
C MET A 51 15.11 3.13 -7.50
N PRO A 52 16.13 2.69 -6.72
CA PRO A 52 15.93 1.72 -5.66
C PRO A 52 14.85 2.16 -4.66
N PRO A 53 13.94 1.26 -4.22
CA PRO A 53 12.85 1.63 -3.32
C PRO A 53 13.32 2.31 -2.03
N ARG A 54 14.43 1.86 -1.45
CA ARG A 54 14.99 2.44 -0.22
C ARG A 54 15.52 3.87 -0.44
N ASP A 55 16.08 4.13 -1.62
CA ASP A 55 16.59 5.47 -1.96
C ASP A 55 15.43 6.46 -2.16
N LEU A 56 14.32 6.00 -2.75
CA LEU A 56 13.11 6.81 -2.86
C LEU A 56 12.55 7.19 -1.48
N VAL A 57 12.49 6.22 -0.56
CA VAL A 57 12.05 6.46 0.82
C VAL A 57 12.99 7.42 1.53
N ALA A 58 14.31 7.22 1.45
CA ALA A 58 15.29 8.10 2.09
C ALA A 58 15.18 9.56 1.60
N ARG A 59 15.04 9.76 0.28
CA ARG A 59 14.80 11.11 -0.28
C ARG A 59 13.49 11.72 0.20
N GLY A 60 12.42 10.94 0.27
CA GLY A 60 11.14 11.40 0.81
C GLY A 60 11.25 11.82 2.29
N GLN A 61 12.01 11.09 3.10
CA GLN A 61 12.29 11.45 4.50
C GLN A 61 13.07 12.76 4.60
N GLU A 62 14.10 12.94 3.77
CA GLU A 62 14.85 14.21 3.68
C GLU A 62 13.94 15.38 3.30
N GLU A 63 13.05 15.18 2.35
CA GLU A 63 12.10 16.21 1.91
C GLU A 63 11.13 16.61 3.02
N VAL A 64 10.55 15.65 3.74
CA VAL A 64 9.68 15.89 4.90
C VAL A 64 10.41 16.68 5.98
N THR A 65 11.63 16.26 6.31
CA THR A 65 12.45 16.88 7.37
C THR A 65 12.86 18.31 7.00
N ARG A 66 13.14 18.57 5.73
CA ARG A 66 13.49 19.92 5.23
C ARG A 66 12.41 20.97 5.54
N TYR A 67 11.13 20.55 5.58
CA TYR A 67 10.01 21.44 5.90
C TYR A 67 9.55 21.36 7.36
N GLY A 68 10.39 20.77 8.25
CA GLY A 68 10.13 20.72 9.69
C GLY A 68 9.26 19.55 10.15
N GLY A 69 8.90 18.61 9.27
CA GLY A 69 8.31 17.35 9.68
C GLY A 69 9.33 16.43 10.34
N SER A 70 8.89 15.50 11.16
CA SER A 70 9.74 14.49 11.79
C SER A 70 9.45 13.11 11.28
N VAL A 71 10.49 12.27 11.16
CA VAL A 71 10.37 10.85 10.80
C VAL A 71 10.99 10.03 11.92
N MET A 72 10.18 9.17 12.53
CA MET A 72 10.56 8.33 13.66
C MET A 72 10.55 6.86 13.24
N PRO A 73 11.64 6.13 13.47
CA PRO A 73 11.64 4.70 13.26
C PRO A 73 10.75 4.01 14.32
N GLY A 74 9.92 3.08 13.88
CA GLY A 74 9.08 2.30 14.79
C GLY A 74 7.89 1.66 14.08
N ARG A 75 7.43 0.54 14.63
CA ARG A 75 6.22 -0.15 14.20
C ARG A 75 5.07 0.27 15.10
N VAL A 76 4.03 0.86 14.55
CA VAL A 76 2.79 1.16 15.28
C VAL A 76 2.00 -0.14 15.44
N VAL A 77 1.57 -0.43 16.66
CA VAL A 77 0.79 -1.63 17.00
C VAL A 77 -0.65 -1.33 17.35
N SER A 78 -0.93 -0.12 17.86
CA SER A 78 -2.30 0.33 18.11
C SER A 78 -2.42 1.84 17.98
N ALA A 79 -3.63 2.28 17.71
CA ALA A 79 -4.04 3.69 17.76
C ALA A 79 -5.48 3.76 18.25
N GLU A 80 -5.77 4.66 19.16
CA GLU A 80 -7.09 4.83 19.76
C GLU A 80 -7.38 6.30 20.08
N ARG A 81 -8.65 6.65 20.28
CA ARG A 81 -9.04 8.01 20.66
C ARG A 81 -9.07 8.14 22.18
N VAL A 82 -8.26 9.05 22.71
CA VAL A 82 -8.15 9.35 24.14
C VAL A 82 -8.25 10.86 24.35
N ASP A 83 -9.18 11.32 25.16
CA ASP A 83 -9.40 12.74 25.50
C ASP A 83 -9.49 13.66 24.26
N GLY A 84 -10.18 13.19 23.21
CA GLY A 84 -10.39 13.95 21.97
C GLY A 84 -9.21 13.94 20.98
N LEU A 85 -8.06 13.39 21.37
CA LEU A 85 -6.89 13.16 20.52
C LEU A 85 -6.74 11.69 20.16
N PHE A 86 -5.98 11.40 19.14
CA PHE A 86 -5.51 10.03 18.87
C PHE A 86 -4.22 9.77 19.64
N GLU A 87 -4.17 8.68 20.38
CA GLU A 87 -2.94 8.14 20.98
C GLU A 87 -2.46 6.96 20.14
N VAL A 88 -1.23 7.04 19.65
CA VAL A 88 -0.58 6.02 18.82
C VAL A 88 0.51 5.36 19.65
N THR A 89 0.48 4.03 19.75
CA THR A 89 1.45 3.23 20.51
C THR A 89 2.31 2.42 19.54
N THR A 90 3.62 2.49 19.74
CA THR A 90 4.59 1.68 19.01
C THR A 90 4.88 0.36 19.72
N GLU A 91 5.45 -0.61 19.00
CA GLU A 91 5.90 -1.89 19.55
C GLU A 91 6.91 -1.74 20.70
N ALA A 92 7.72 -0.68 20.68
CA ALA A 92 8.64 -0.32 21.76
C ALA A 92 7.95 0.33 22.99
N GLY A 93 6.62 0.48 22.96
CA GLY A 93 5.83 1.08 24.04
C GLY A 93 5.82 2.62 24.05
N ASN A 94 6.45 3.29 23.08
CA ASN A 94 6.37 4.74 22.97
C ASN A 94 4.96 5.18 22.57
N ARG A 95 4.47 6.27 23.16
CA ARG A 95 3.15 6.84 22.91
C ARG A 95 3.27 8.25 22.35
N TYR A 96 2.48 8.55 21.34
CA TYR A 96 2.42 9.85 20.68
C TYR A 96 0.97 10.27 20.49
N ARG A 97 0.68 11.58 20.60
CA ARG A 97 -0.68 12.10 20.46
C ARG A 97 -0.80 13.08 19.29
N ALA A 98 -1.91 12.98 18.56
CA ALA A 98 -2.24 13.88 17.45
C ALA A 98 -3.73 14.17 17.33
N ARG A 99 -4.06 15.29 16.66
CA ARG A 99 -5.45 15.66 16.35
C ARG A 99 -6.02 14.79 15.22
N ARG A 100 -5.17 14.38 14.26
CA ARG A 100 -5.57 13.61 13.06
C ARG A 100 -4.55 12.52 12.77
N LEU A 101 -5.04 11.48 12.08
CA LEU A 101 -4.19 10.39 11.59
C LEU A 101 -4.29 10.25 10.07
N LEU A 102 -3.16 10.01 9.43
CA LEU A 102 -3.07 9.45 8.09
C LEU A 102 -2.48 8.04 8.19
N VAL A 103 -3.29 7.01 7.91
CA VAL A 103 -2.83 5.62 7.94
C VAL A 103 -2.41 5.22 6.52
N ALA A 104 -1.12 5.03 6.33
CA ALA A 104 -0.47 4.69 5.05
C ALA A 104 0.39 3.43 5.18
N THR A 105 -0.09 2.46 5.98
CA THR A 105 0.63 1.22 6.31
C THR A 105 0.81 0.27 5.13
N GLY A 106 0.07 0.48 4.04
CA GLY A 106 -0.04 -0.50 2.96
C GLY A 106 -0.72 -1.79 3.42
N LEU A 107 -0.43 -2.87 2.70
CA LEU A 107 -0.93 -4.22 2.96
C LEU A 107 0.23 -5.21 2.99
N ALA A 108 0.05 -6.33 3.67
CA ALA A 108 0.99 -7.45 3.66
C ALA A 108 0.59 -8.48 2.60
N ASP A 109 1.57 -8.98 1.84
CA ASP A 109 1.37 -10.04 0.85
C ASP A 109 1.36 -11.41 1.52
N GLU A 110 0.24 -12.13 1.40
CA GLU A 110 0.12 -13.52 1.80
C GLU A 110 0.36 -14.40 0.57
N LEU A 111 1.54 -15.03 0.53
CA LEU A 111 1.95 -15.90 -0.57
C LEU A 111 1.45 -17.33 -0.36
N PRO A 112 1.18 -18.09 -1.47
CA PRO A 112 0.91 -19.51 -1.32
C PRO A 112 2.11 -20.24 -0.72
N ALA A 113 1.83 -21.26 0.11
CA ALA A 113 2.85 -22.09 0.74
C ALA A 113 3.48 -23.07 -0.28
N VAL A 114 4.19 -22.53 -1.26
CA VAL A 114 4.95 -23.28 -2.27
C VAL A 114 6.44 -23.11 -1.96
N PRO A 115 7.18 -24.19 -1.68
CA PRO A 115 8.61 -24.16 -1.38
C PRO A 115 9.41 -23.37 -2.42
N GLY A 116 10.30 -22.49 -1.95
CA GLY A 116 11.16 -21.63 -2.77
C GLY A 116 10.50 -20.36 -3.30
N LEU A 117 9.18 -20.18 -3.14
CA LEU A 117 8.45 -19.04 -3.72
C LEU A 117 8.67 -17.75 -2.94
N ALA A 118 8.60 -17.81 -1.60
CA ALA A 118 8.73 -16.63 -0.75
C ALA A 118 10.15 -16.05 -0.77
N GLU A 119 11.18 -16.90 -0.86
CA GLU A 119 12.59 -16.51 -0.94
C GLU A 119 12.95 -15.77 -2.24
N ARG A 120 12.07 -15.91 -3.24
CA ARG A 120 12.22 -15.29 -4.57
C ARG A 120 11.29 -14.09 -4.79
N TRP A 121 10.44 -13.77 -3.80
CA TRP A 121 9.49 -12.67 -3.90
C TRP A 121 10.17 -11.32 -4.12
N GLY A 122 9.69 -10.57 -5.13
CA GLY A 122 10.26 -9.29 -5.54
C GLY A 122 11.54 -9.40 -6.39
N ARG A 123 12.01 -10.60 -6.71
CA ARG A 123 13.19 -10.86 -7.56
C ARG A 123 12.77 -11.47 -8.90
N ASP A 124 12.49 -12.74 -8.95
CA ASP A 124 11.96 -13.47 -10.10
C ASP A 124 10.61 -14.17 -9.81
N VAL A 125 10.07 -13.98 -8.59
CA VAL A 125 8.66 -14.18 -8.27
C VAL A 125 8.01 -12.81 -8.12
N LEU A 126 7.03 -12.50 -8.96
CA LEU A 126 6.56 -11.14 -9.24
C LEU A 126 5.05 -11.04 -9.12
N HIS A 127 4.54 -9.82 -8.95
CA HIS A 127 3.10 -9.56 -8.97
C HIS A 127 2.68 -8.70 -10.16
N CYS A 128 3.28 -7.53 -10.28
CA CYS A 128 2.81 -6.45 -11.14
C CYS A 128 3.57 -6.45 -12.49
N PRO A 129 2.86 -6.59 -13.62
CA PRO A 129 3.51 -6.55 -14.94
C PRO A 129 4.11 -5.19 -15.26
N TYR A 130 3.46 -4.10 -14.87
CA TYR A 130 3.98 -2.74 -15.10
C TYR A 130 5.21 -2.39 -14.27
N CYS A 131 5.40 -3.11 -13.14
CA CYS A 131 6.53 -2.88 -12.25
C CYS A 131 7.77 -3.71 -12.62
N HIS A 132 7.59 -4.89 -13.26
CA HIS A 132 8.67 -5.86 -13.48
C HIS A 132 8.63 -6.52 -14.86
N GLY A 133 7.62 -6.25 -15.68
CA GLY A 133 7.47 -6.92 -16.98
C GLY A 133 8.62 -6.63 -17.92
N TRP A 134 9.17 -5.43 -17.88
CA TRP A 134 10.30 -5.04 -18.71
C TRP A 134 11.59 -5.82 -18.40
N GLU A 135 11.85 -6.09 -17.12
CA GLU A 135 13.03 -6.80 -16.62
C GLU A 135 13.02 -8.29 -17.01
N ILE A 136 11.81 -8.87 -17.15
CA ILE A 136 11.61 -10.27 -17.54
C ILE A 136 11.15 -10.44 -18.98
N ARG A 137 11.17 -9.37 -19.78
CA ARG A 137 10.72 -9.44 -21.18
C ARG A 137 11.45 -10.53 -21.97
N ASP A 138 10.73 -11.13 -22.90
CA ASP A 138 11.21 -12.19 -23.80
C ASP A 138 11.67 -13.50 -23.12
N GLN A 139 11.49 -13.60 -21.79
CA GLN A 139 11.83 -14.80 -21.01
C GLN A 139 10.61 -15.72 -20.84
N PRO A 140 10.82 -17.03 -20.58
CA PRO A 140 9.74 -17.93 -20.18
C PRO A 140 9.16 -17.52 -18.83
N LEU A 141 7.87 -17.24 -18.80
CA LEU A 141 7.14 -16.82 -17.60
C LEU A 141 6.09 -17.85 -17.20
N GLY A 142 6.12 -18.33 -15.97
CA GLY A 142 5.04 -19.06 -15.34
C GLY A 142 4.05 -18.11 -14.67
N VAL A 143 2.75 -18.28 -14.89
CA VAL A 143 1.72 -17.60 -14.10
C VAL A 143 1.09 -18.61 -13.15
N LEU A 144 1.27 -18.44 -11.85
CA LEU A 144 0.73 -19.34 -10.84
C LEU A 144 -0.70 -18.93 -10.49
N GLY A 145 -1.65 -19.86 -10.64
CA GLY A 145 -3.04 -19.67 -10.29
C GLY A 145 -3.24 -19.55 -8.79
N THR A 146 -3.61 -18.35 -8.35
CA THR A 146 -3.89 -18.03 -6.93
C THR A 146 -5.32 -17.55 -6.71
N GLY A 147 -6.02 -17.17 -7.78
CA GLY A 147 -7.39 -16.67 -7.71
C GLY A 147 -7.95 -16.25 -9.07
N PRO A 148 -9.11 -15.60 -9.11
CA PRO A 148 -9.85 -15.30 -10.33
C PRO A 148 -9.10 -14.39 -11.32
N LEU A 149 -8.14 -13.59 -10.84
CA LEU A 149 -7.36 -12.69 -11.68
C LEU A 149 -6.21 -13.38 -12.45
N SER A 150 -5.92 -14.66 -12.18
CA SER A 150 -4.75 -15.35 -12.74
C SER A 150 -4.78 -15.48 -14.26
N VAL A 151 -5.95 -15.70 -14.85
CA VAL A 151 -6.11 -15.74 -16.32
C VAL A 151 -5.86 -14.37 -16.91
N HIS A 152 -6.45 -13.32 -16.31
CA HIS A 152 -6.23 -11.95 -16.75
C HIS A 152 -4.74 -11.57 -16.63
N GLN A 153 -4.06 -11.95 -15.55
CA GLN A 153 -2.63 -11.70 -15.35
C GLN A 153 -1.79 -12.37 -16.45
N ALA A 154 -2.10 -13.63 -16.83
CA ALA A 154 -1.42 -14.32 -17.93
C ALA A 154 -1.62 -13.59 -19.27
N LEU A 155 -2.83 -13.18 -19.58
CA LEU A 155 -3.15 -12.41 -20.79
C LEU A 155 -2.45 -11.06 -20.80
N LEU A 156 -2.33 -10.38 -19.65
CA LEU A 156 -1.67 -9.09 -19.55
C LEU A 156 -0.16 -9.20 -19.73
N PHE A 157 0.50 -10.19 -19.08
CA PHE A 157 1.94 -10.42 -19.25
C PHE A 157 2.33 -10.79 -20.69
N ARG A 158 1.38 -11.25 -21.50
CA ARG A 158 1.59 -11.54 -22.92
C ARG A 158 2.12 -10.33 -23.72
N GLN A 159 2.01 -9.13 -23.18
CA GLN A 159 2.58 -7.92 -23.76
C GLN A 159 4.11 -7.89 -23.67
N TRP A 160 4.71 -8.51 -22.65
CA TRP A 160 6.15 -8.49 -22.41
C TRP A 160 6.88 -9.76 -22.89
N THR A 161 6.19 -10.88 -22.95
CA THR A 161 6.77 -12.15 -23.43
C THR A 161 5.74 -12.99 -24.17
N SER A 162 6.20 -13.68 -25.21
CA SER A 162 5.38 -14.67 -25.93
C SER A 162 5.38 -16.06 -25.27
N ARG A 163 6.26 -16.31 -24.31
CA ARG A 163 6.50 -17.61 -23.69
C ARG A 163 5.86 -17.69 -22.31
N ILE A 164 4.54 -17.82 -22.27
CA ILE A 164 3.78 -17.87 -21.02
C ILE A 164 3.18 -19.25 -20.81
N THR A 165 3.31 -19.75 -19.61
CA THR A 165 2.62 -20.95 -19.13
C THR A 165 1.76 -20.61 -17.91
N LEU A 166 0.45 -20.81 -17.99
CA LEU A 166 -0.47 -20.71 -16.86
C LEU A 166 -0.50 -22.05 -16.10
N PHE A 167 -0.29 -22.01 -14.81
CA PHE A 167 -0.45 -23.14 -13.88
C PHE A 167 -1.68 -22.88 -13.01
N PRO A 168 -2.87 -23.44 -13.31
CA PRO A 168 -4.07 -23.24 -12.51
C PRO A 168 -3.94 -23.78 -11.07
N ALA A 169 -3.05 -24.76 -10.85
CA ALA A 169 -2.64 -25.31 -9.56
C ALA A 169 -3.83 -25.83 -8.72
N ASP A 170 -4.87 -26.37 -9.39
CA ASP A 170 -6.13 -26.83 -8.80
C ASP A 170 -6.89 -25.76 -7.98
N ARG A 171 -6.54 -24.49 -8.18
CA ARG A 171 -7.13 -23.32 -7.48
C ARG A 171 -7.94 -22.42 -8.41
N VAL A 172 -7.71 -22.52 -9.70
CA VAL A 172 -8.36 -21.69 -10.72
C VAL A 172 -9.04 -22.60 -11.74
N GLU A 173 -10.36 -22.46 -11.83
CA GLU A 173 -11.11 -23.05 -12.92
C GLU A 173 -10.99 -22.14 -14.16
N VAL A 174 -10.43 -22.69 -15.24
CA VAL A 174 -10.31 -22.01 -16.53
C VAL A 174 -11.55 -22.35 -17.36
N THR A 175 -12.42 -21.37 -17.56
CA THR A 175 -13.65 -21.55 -18.36
C THR A 175 -13.35 -21.83 -19.83
N GLY A 176 -14.37 -22.28 -20.60
CA GLY A 176 -14.24 -22.51 -22.05
C GLY A 176 -13.74 -21.25 -22.78
N ASP A 177 -14.39 -20.11 -22.54
CA ASP A 177 -14.03 -18.82 -23.18
C ASP A 177 -12.62 -18.38 -22.81
N GLN A 178 -12.23 -18.54 -21.55
CA GLN A 178 -10.86 -18.22 -21.09
C GLN A 178 -9.83 -19.14 -21.75
N ARG A 179 -10.14 -20.41 -21.92
CA ARG A 179 -9.27 -21.37 -22.61
C ARG A 179 -9.07 -20.99 -24.08
N GLU A 180 -10.14 -20.56 -24.76
CA GLU A 180 -10.06 -20.06 -26.12
C GLU A 180 -9.16 -18.80 -26.20
N GLN A 181 -9.35 -17.83 -25.29
CA GLN A 181 -8.51 -16.63 -25.20
C GLN A 181 -7.03 -16.96 -24.99
N LEU A 182 -6.72 -17.84 -24.04
CA LEU A 182 -5.36 -18.28 -23.76
C LEU A 182 -4.72 -18.94 -24.99
N THR A 183 -5.45 -19.86 -25.64
CA THR A 183 -5.02 -20.56 -26.84
C THR A 183 -4.76 -19.59 -27.99
N ALA A 184 -5.68 -18.66 -28.26
CA ALA A 184 -5.54 -17.64 -29.29
C ALA A 184 -4.34 -16.71 -29.07
N ARG A 185 -3.92 -16.54 -27.81
CA ARG A 185 -2.74 -15.75 -27.42
C ARG A 185 -1.46 -16.59 -27.32
N GLY A 186 -1.50 -17.90 -27.61
CA GLY A 186 -0.36 -18.79 -27.51
C GLY A 186 0.15 -18.98 -26.09
N ILE A 187 -0.76 -19.01 -25.12
CA ILE A 187 -0.45 -19.23 -23.70
C ILE A 187 -0.75 -20.68 -23.38
N ASP A 188 0.26 -21.42 -22.94
CA ASP A 188 0.12 -22.80 -22.51
C ASP A 188 -0.59 -22.91 -21.14
N VAL A 189 -1.42 -23.92 -20.97
CA VAL A 189 -2.06 -24.25 -19.69
C VAL A 189 -1.57 -25.61 -19.23
N VAL A 190 -0.87 -25.66 -18.10
CA VAL A 190 -0.33 -26.87 -17.50
C VAL A 190 -1.09 -27.19 -16.23
N ALA A 191 -1.89 -28.25 -16.28
CA ALA A 191 -2.66 -28.73 -15.14
C ALA A 191 -1.78 -29.46 -14.12
N GLY A 192 -2.27 -29.53 -12.88
CA GLY A 192 -1.67 -30.23 -11.76
C GLY A 192 -1.18 -29.30 -10.65
N ALA A 193 -1.11 -29.84 -9.44
CA ALA A 193 -0.64 -29.11 -8.27
C ALA A 193 0.85 -28.74 -8.41
N VAL A 194 1.20 -27.51 -8.04
CA VAL A 194 2.58 -27.03 -7.99
C VAL A 194 3.20 -27.44 -6.65
N ALA A 195 4.33 -28.13 -6.72
CA ALA A 195 5.04 -28.65 -5.56
C ALA A 195 6.17 -27.73 -5.07
N ALA A 196 6.90 -27.06 -5.99
CA ALA A 196 7.99 -26.15 -5.66
C ALA A 196 8.36 -25.28 -6.85
N VAL A 197 9.11 -24.20 -6.61
CA VAL A 197 9.92 -23.53 -7.63
C VAL A 197 11.34 -24.10 -7.63
N GLU A 198 11.92 -24.24 -8.83
CA GLU A 198 13.29 -24.71 -9.01
C GLU A 198 14.24 -23.54 -9.09
N VAL A 199 15.35 -23.65 -8.39
CA VAL A 199 16.40 -22.63 -8.35
C VAL A 199 17.76 -23.27 -8.62
N ASP A 200 18.51 -22.71 -9.56
CA ASP A 200 19.92 -23.04 -9.77
C ASP A 200 20.73 -21.74 -9.84
N LYS A 201 21.90 -21.75 -9.17
CA LYS A 201 22.83 -20.60 -9.12
C LYS A 201 22.14 -19.25 -8.82
N ASP A 202 21.27 -19.27 -7.80
CA ASP A 202 20.48 -18.11 -7.34
C ASP A 202 19.54 -17.52 -8.41
N ARG A 203 19.04 -18.32 -9.36
CA ARG A 203 18.05 -17.95 -10.38
C ARG A 203 16.95 -18.98 -10.42
N LEU A 204 15.72 -18.52 -10.62
CA LEU A 204 14.58 -19.37 -10.86
C LEU A 204 14.73 -20.03 -12.23
N THR A 205 14.57 -21.36 -12.30
CA THR A 205 14.77 -22.16 -13.52
C THR A 205 13.56 -22.98 -13.91
N GLY A 206 12.56 -23.10 -13.02
CA GLY A 206 11.38 -23.88 -13.34
C GLY A 206 10.33 -23.97 -12.23
N ILE A 207 9.21 -24.56 -12.60
CA ILE A 207 8.14 -24.96 -11.67
C ILE A 207 8.08 -26.49 -11.68
N ARG A 208 8.19 -27.11 -10.49
CA ARG A 208 7.98 -28.55 -10.29
C ARG A 208 6.53 -28.81 -9.93
N LEU A 209 5.90 -29.70 -10.66
CA LEU A 209 4.56 -30.23 -10.37
C LEU A 209 4.64 -31.39 -9.36
N ALA A 210 3.53 -31.68 -8.71
CA ALA A 210 3.41 -32.84 -7.80
C ALA A 210 3.68 -34.19 -8.49
N SER A 211 3.52 -34.26 -9.81
CA SER A 211 3.89 -35.44 -10.63
C SER A 211 5.40 -35.65 -10.76
N GLY A 212 6.22 -34.71 -10.31
CA GLY A 212 7.67 -34.69 -10.51
C GLY A 212 8.12 -34.00 -11.82
N ARG A 213 7.20 -33.70 -12.73
CA ARG A 213 7.54 -32.96 -13.98
C ARG A 213 7.98 -31.55 -13.63
N VAL A 214 9.09 -31.12 -14.23
CA VAL A 214 9.56 -29.73 -14.19
C VAL A 214 9.21 -29.03 -15.50
N VAL A 215 8.65 -27.84 -15.41
CA VAL A 215 8.39 -26.94 -16.53
C VAL A 215 9.34 -25.78 -16.43
N GLU A 216 10.15 -25.57 -17.46
CA GLU A 216 11.14 -24.50 -17.50
C GLU A 216 10.46 -23.14 -17.57
N VAL A 217 10.76 -22.27 -16.59
CA VAL A 217 10.39 -20.85 -16.55
C VAL A 217 11.51 -20.09 -15.85
N MET A 218 11.72 -18.84 -16.22
CA MET A 218 12.78 -17.99 -15.63
C MET A 218 12.22 -16.95 -14.66
N ALA A 219 10.90 -16.78 -14.63
CA ALA A 219 10.20 -15.96 -13.67
C ALA A 219 8.81 -16.58 -13.40
N VAL A 220 8.23 -16.25 -12.25
CA VAL A 220 6.88 -16.62 -11.88
C VAL A 220 6.09 -15.38 -11.52
N ALA A 221 4.92 -15.21 -12.13
CA ALA A 221 3.98 -14.17 -11.73
C ALA A 221 2.82 -14.78 -10.94
N LEU A 222 2.36 -14.08 -9.91
CA LEU A 222 1.17 -14.45 -9.15
C LEU A 222 0.52 -13.22 -8.51
N SER A 223 -0.75 -13.34 -8.15
CA SER A 223 -1.45 -12.35 -7.33
C SER A 223 -1.48 -12.85 -5.88
N PRO A 224 -0.73 -12.22 -4.95
CA PRO A 224 -0.80 -12.59 -3.54
C PRO A 224 -2.16 -12.18 -2.98
N ARG A 225 -2.60 -12.81 -1.90
CA ARG A 225 -3.71 -12.27 -1.12
C ARG A 225 -3.18 -11.16 -0.22
N MET A 226 -3.78 -9.98 -0.30
CA MET A 226 -3.34 -8.82 0.47
C MET A 226 -4.13 -8.71 1.77
N ARG A 227 -3.42 -8.48 2.90
CA ARG A 227 -3.99 -8.39 4.24
C ARG A 227 -3.72 -7.03 4.88
N ALA A 228 -4.74 -6.50 5.52
CA ALA A 228 -4.66 -5.27 6.28
C ALA A 228 -3.96 -5.47 7.64
N GLY A 229 -3.22 -4.45 8.07
CA GLY A 229 -2.51 -4.49 9.36
C GLY A 229 -3.46 -4.31 10.56
N LYS A 230 -3.13 -4.94 11.69
CA LYS A 230 -3.94 -4.92 12.93
C LYS A 230 -4.19 -3.53 13.53
N VAL A 231 -3.35 -2.55 13.24
CA VAL A 231 -3.51 -1.17 13.73
C VAL A 231 -4.83 -0.54 13.27
N LEU A 232 -5.35 -0.94 12.12
CA LEU A 232 -6.62 -0.46 11.59
C LEU A 232 -7.79 -0.91 12.46
N LEU A 233 -7.78 -2.15 12.94
CA LEU A 233 -8.80 -2.69 13.84
C LEU A 233 -8.86 -1.91 15.17
N SER A 234 -7.72 -1.48 15.71
CA SER A 234 -7.67 -0.69 16.94
C SER A 234 -8.29 0.71 16.79
N LEU A 235 -8.40 1.19 15.54
CA LEU A 235 -9.10 2.44 15.19
C LEU A 235 -10.59 2.24 14.90
N GLY A 236 -11.10 1.00 14.98
CA GLY A 236 -12.47 0.68 14.56
C GLY A 236 -12.66 0.67 13.04
N LEU A 237 -11.58 0.46 12.29
CA LEU A 237 -11.61 0.31 10.84
C LEU A 237 -11.50 -1.17 10.49
N ASP A 238 -12.64 -1.78 10.18
CA ASP A 238 -12.70 -3.18 9.80
C ASP A 238 -12.37 -3.33 8.31
N PRO A 239 -11.34 -4.12 7.96
CA PRO A 239 -11.04 -4.41 6.57
C PRO A 239 -12.16 -5.22 5.92
N VAL A 240 -12.52 -4.87 4.70
CA VAL A 240 -13.49 -5.59 3.88
C VAL A 240 -12.82 -6.29 2.72
N GLU A 241 -13.41 -7.39 2.24
CA GLU A 241 -12.91 -8.09 1.05
C GLU A 241 -13.07 -7.20 -0.18
N HIS A 242 -11.98 -7.01 -0.93
CA HIS A 242 -12.02 -6.22 -2.15
C HIS A 242 -12.80 -6.95 -3.25
N PRO A 243 -13.68 -6.25 -4.02
CA PRO A 243 -14.51 -6.89 -5.06
C PRO A 243 -13.75 -7.73 -6.09
N MET A 244 -12.48 -7.44 -6.32
CA MET A 244 -11.60 -8.21 -7.21
C MET A 244 -11.14 -9.56 -6.61
N GLY A 245 -11.47 -9.87 -5.35
CA GLY A 245 -11.03 -11.09 -4.67
C GLY A 245 -9.53 -11.17 -4.41
N ALA A 246 -8.82 -10.02 -4.44
CA ALA A 246 -7.36 -9.95 -4.28
C ALA A 246 -6.92 -9.73 -2.83
N GLY A 247 -7.86 -9.61 -1.89
CA GLY A 247 -7.59 -9.39 -0.49
C GLY A 247 -8.43 -8.30 0.15
N GLU A 248 -7.97 -7.78 1.26
CA GLU A 248 -8.66 -6.83 2.11
C GLU A 248 -8.28 -5.39 1.79
N HIS A 249 -9.22 -4.46 1.99
CA HIS A 249 -8.95 -3.03 1.94
C HIS A 249 -9.80 -2.29 2.98
N ILE A 250 -9.47 -1.03 3.23
CA ILE A 250 -10.27 -0.12 4.05
C ILE A 250 -11.10 0.76 3.12
N GLU A 251 -12.40 0.80 3.35
CA GLU A 251 -13.29 1.70 2.64
C GLU A 251 -13.03 3.16 3.04
N ALA A 252 -12.94 4.02 2.04
CA ALA A 252 -12.75 5.45 2.20
C ALA A 252 -13.35 6.21 1.02
N ASP A 253 -13.61 7.51 1.21
CA ASP A 253 -14.00 8.37 0.10
C ASP A 253 -12.82 8.70 -0.83
N ALA A 254 -13.08 9.45 -1.89
CA ALA A 254 -12.06 9.84 -2.87
C ALA A 254 -10.90 10.68 -2.27
N THR A 255 -11.07 11.21 -1.07
CA THR A 255 -10.03 11.95 -0.33
C THR A 255 -9.29 11.08 0.69
N GLY A 256 -9.64 9.80 0.78
CA GLY A 256 -9.11 8.87 1.77
C GLY A 256 -9.75 9.02 3.16
N ARG A 257 -10.83 9.80 3.32
CA ARG A 257 -11.54 9.94 4.59
C ARG A 257 -12.28 8.65 4.90
N THR A 258 -12.09 8.14 6.12
CA THR A 258 -12.75 6.92 6.61
C THR A 258 -14.06 7.24 7.36
N ALA A 259 -14.78 6.20 7.74
CA ALA A 259 -15.94 6.33 8.64
C ALA A 259 -15.57 6.83 10.04
N VAL A 260 -14.30 6.74 10.45
CA VAL A 260 -13.81 7.23 11.76
C VAL A 260 -13.41 8.70 11.63
N PRO A 261 -14.12 9.64 12.26
CA PRO A 261 -13.81 11.07 12.15
C PRO A 261 -12.38 11.36 12.61
N GLY A 262 -11.61 12.08 11.77
CA GLY A 262 -10.22 12.43 12.06
C GLY A 262 -9.18 11.40 11.61
N VAL A 263 -9.61 10.32 10.92
CA VAL A 263 -8.73 9.30 10.34
C VAL A 263 -8.89 9.25 8.82
N TRP A 264 -7.78 9.32 8.13
CA TRP A 264 -7.65 9.13 6.68
C TRP A 264 -6.75 7.95 6.37
N VAL A 265 -6.94 7.34 5.21
CA VAL A 265 -6.14 6.24 4.67
C VAL A 265 -5.61 6.61 3.28
N ALA A 266 -4.41 6.13 2.91
CA ALA A 266 -3.84 6.35 1.59
C ALA A 266 -2.91 5.21 1.14
N GLY A 267 -2.84 5.00 -0.16
CA GLY A 267 -2.03 3.95 -0.78
C GLY A 267 -2.70 2.58 -0.76
N ASN A 268 -1.91 1.50 -0.75
CA ASN A 268 -2.46 0.15 -0.92
C ASN A 268 -3.44 -0.27 0.18
N VAL A 269 -3.46 0.37 1.33
CA VAL A 269 -4.45 0.08 2.39
C VAL A 269 -5.90 0.30 1.92
N THR A 270 -6.11 1.14 0.91
CA THR A 270 -7.44 1.40 0.31
C THR A 270 -7.51 1.08 -1.19
N ASP A 271 -6.39 1.17 -1.92
CA ASP A 271 -6.30 0.81 -3.35
C ASP A 271 -5.25 -0.28 -3.56
N LEU A 272 -5.70 -1.53 -3.71
CA LEU A 272 -4.83 -2.70 -3.89
C LEU A 272 -3.97 -2.62 -5.16
N THR A 273 -4.42 -1.84 -6.14
CA THR A 273 -3.77 -1.72 -7.47
C THR A 273 -2.80 -0.55 -7.56
N ALA A 274 -2.76 0.32 -6.55
CA ALA A 274 -1.94 1.51 -6.58
C ALA A 274 -0.46 1.17 -6.72
N GLN A 275 0.14 1.63 -7.81
CA GLN A 275 1.58 1.69 -7.99
C GLN A 275 2.18 2.81 -7.11
N VAL A 276 3.50 2.89 -7.04
CA VAL A 276 4.19 3.89 -6.20
C VAL A 276 3.73 5.32 -6.48
N VAL A 277 3.57 5.69 -7.76
CA VAL A 277 3.10 7.03 -8.16
C VAL A 277 1.65 7.27 -7.74
N GLY A 278 0.76 6.27 -7.89
CA GLY A 278 -0.63 6.34 -7.45
C GLY A 278 -0.74 6.46 -5.93
N ALA A 279 0.04 5.66 -5.20
CA ALA A 279 0.10 5.74 -3.75
C ALA A 279 0.60 7.12 -3.27
N ALA A 280 1.63 7.69 -3.91
CA ALA A 280 2.12 9.04 -3.61
C ALA A 280 1.05 10.11 -3.85
N ALA A 281 0.32 10.02 -4.97
CA ALA A 281 -0.78 10.93 -5.29
C ALA A 281 -1.91 10.84 -4.26
N ALA A 282 -2.31 9.62 -3.87
CA ALA A 282 -3.33 9.41 -2.84
C ALA A 282 -2.91 10.03 -1.49
N GLY A 283 -1.65 9.89 -1.08
CA GLY A 283 -1.11 10.53 0.12
C GLY A 283 -1.22 12.05 0.08
N ASN A 284 -0.90 12.66 -1.07
CA ASN A 284 -1.04 14.11 -1.28
C ASN A 284 -2.51 14.57 -1.16
N VAL A 285 -3.45 13.85 -1.80
CA VAL A 285 -4.89 14.16 -1.75
C VAL A 285 -5.42 14.07 -0.32
N SER A 286 -5.08 13.00 0.40
CA SER A 286 -5.50 12.81 1.79
C SER A 286 -4.93 13.89 2.72
N ALA A 287 -3.69 14.28 2.53
CA ALA A 287 -3.07 15.35 3.31
C ALA A 287 -3.73 16.71 3.08
N ALA A 288 -4.13 17.02 1.85
CA ALA A 288 -4.87 18.25 1.54
C ALA A 288 -6.25 18.24 2.24
N ALA A 289 -6.95 17.10 2.26
CA ALA A 289 -8.21 16.94 2.96
C ALA A 289 -8.05 17.07 4.49
N ILE A 290 -7.01 16.47 5.08
CA ILE A 290 -6.66 16.61 6.49
C ILE A 290 -6.40 18.09 6.84
N ASN A 291 -5.63 18.79 6.01
CA ASN A 291 -5.36 20.21 6.25
C ASN A 291 -6.63 21.06 6.18
N ALA A 292 -7.53 20.81 5.23
CA ALA A 292 -8.81 21.51 5.13
C ALA A 292 -9.68 21.26 6.37
N ASP A 293 -9.73 20.04 6.87
CA ASP A 293 -10.46 19.67 8.09
C ASP A 293 -9.90 20.37 9.34
N LEU A 294 -8.57 20.43 9.48
CA LEU A 294 -7.91 21.18 10.55
C LEU A 294 -8.16 22.69 10.45
N VAL A 295 -8.16 23.27 9.26
CA VAL A 295 -8.48 24.70 9.05
C VAL A 295 -9.92 24.99 9.48
N ALA A 296 -10.86 24.10 9.16
CA ALA A 296 -12.27 24.26 9.58
C ALA A 296 -12.39 24.22 11.11
N GLU A 297 -11.72 23.28 11.77
CA GLU A 297 -11.72 23.18 13.24
C GLU A 297 -11.07 24.41 13.88
N ASP A 298 -9.89 24.82 13.43
CA ASP A 298 -9.17 26.00 13.94
C ASP A 298 -10.01 27.26 13.80
N THR A 299 -10.69 27.43 12.66
CA THR A 299 -11.61 28.54 12.39
C THR A 299 -12.79 28.52 13.35
N GLY A 300 -13.41 27.37 13.56
CA GLY A 300 -14.52 27.21 14.52
C GLY A 300 -14.12 27.60 15.94
N ILE A 301 -12.94 27.17 16.38
CA ILE A 301 -12.38 27.52 17.71
C ILE A 301 -12.17 29.05 17.80
N ALA A 302 -11.60 29.67 16.78
CA ALA A 302 -11.34 31.12 16.76
C ALA A 302 -12.65 31.94 16.79
N VAL A 303 -13.66 31.55 16.00
CA VAL A 303 -14.99 32.19 15.99
C VAL A 303 -15.68 32.06 17.36
N ALA A 304 -15.64 30.89 17.98
CA ALA A 304 -16.22 30.68 19.30
C ALA A 304 -15.51 31.54 20.38
N ALA A 305 -14.19 31.69 20.30
CA ALA A 305 -13.43 32.56 21.19
C ALA A 305 -13.81 34.06 21.01
N LEU A 306 -13.94 34.51 19.76
CA LEU A 306 -14.35 35.87 19.43
C LEU A 306 -15.74 36.20 20.00
N ARG A 307 -16.72 35.31 19.82
CA ARG A 307 -18.08 35.50 20.35
C ARG A 307 -18.10 35.62 21.87
N ARG A 308 -17.37 34.73 22.58
CA ARG A 308 -17.25 34.82 24.06
C ARG A 308 -16.65 36.14 24.51
N ALA A 309 -15.63 36.66 23.81
CA ALA A 309 -15.01 37.95 24.14
C ALA A 309 -15.98 39.12 23.92
N GLN A 310 -16.83 39.09 22.93
CA GLN A 310 -17.85 40.11 22.68
C GLN A 310 -18.95 40.10 23.73
N GLU A 311 -19.46 38.92 24.12
CA GLU A 311 -20.46 38.76 25.19
C GLU A 311 -19.93 39.24 26.54
N GLY A 312 -18.63 39.02 26.86
CA GLY A 312 -17.99 39.49 28.06
C GLY A 312 -17.91 41.02 28.10
N ARG A 313 -17.64 41.70 27.00
CA ARG A 313 -17.59 43.17 26.91
C ARG A 313 -18.97 43.81 27.08
N GLY A 314 -20.00 43.25 26.42
CA GLY A 314 -21.38 43.75 26.54
C GLY A 314 -21.93 43.65 27.98
N ARG A 315 -21.51 42.66 28.78
CA ARG A 315 -21.91 42.55 30.20
C ARG A 315 -21.23 43.58 31.08
N VAL A 316 -19.97 43.95 30.84
CA VAL A 316 -19.26 44.96 31.60
C VAL A 316 -19.84 46.36 31.33
N GLU A 317 -20.18 46.69 30.08
CA GLU A 317 -20.83 47.96 29.74
C GLU A 317 -22.27 48.11 30.31
N SER A 318 -23.00 47.01 30.47
CA SER A 318 -24.36 47.01 31.03
C SER A 318 -24.41 47.06 32.58
N GLN A 319 -23.31 46.83 33.29
CA GLN A 319 -23.21 46.90 34.75
C GLN A 319 -22.55 48.19 35.28
N GLY A 320 -22.09 49.05 34.36
CA GLY A 320 -21.45 50.33 34.69
C GLY A 320 -22.39 51.56 34.55
N LEU A 321 -23.70 51.33 34.42
CA LEU A 321 -24.78 52.32 34.50
C LEU A 321 -25.59 52.06 35.76
#